data_be0b4ee6b718df10bf961f94525671ee
#
_entry.id   be0b4ee6b718df10bf961f94525671ee
#
_cell.length_a   1.000
_cell.length_b   1.000
_cell.length_c   1.000
_cell.angle_alpha   90.00
_cell.angle_beta   90.00
_cell.angle_gamma   90.00
#
_symmetry.space_group_name_H-M   'P 1'
#
loop_
_entity.id
_entity.type
_entity.pdbx_description
1 polymer ?
#
loop_
_entity_poly.entity_id
_entity_poly.type
_entity_poly.pdbx_seq_one_letter_code
_entity_poly.pdbx_strand_id
1 'polypeptide(L)'
;MTGAGARLTFLGTGTSQGVPIIGCQCEVCRSKDTRDKRFRASALVEYQGLTILVDAGPDFRMQMLGQGVRHLDAILLTHNHKDHTGGLDDVRSLNYIDRRAAEIYCEKNVLEDLIREYPYVFKFPKYPGAPEWMLHVIDERPFIIRKDSSDKELVWVHDVGYHYRLPNGQLVPTARSLDDMIDEAPEAVAADVSLQSAKGAWAPCVFSGLAAKTDEDQVTIIPIRGLHDKLPVLGFRFGDIAYITDMSSIPESEFAKLEGLKHLTLNTVSYNTHHSHFSLQETLDLADRIRPEHTWLTHLSHSFPVHETFQKELERMCQEQHIHSIVRPAYDGLVIE
;
A
#
# COMPACT_ATOMS: atom_id res chain seq x y z
N MET A 1 4.14 -8.70 -27.60
CA MET A 1 3.16 -9.41 -26.76
C MET A 1 2.50 -8.36 -25.89
N THR A 2 1.21 -8.14 -26.01
CA THR A 2 0.45 -7.22 -25.15
C THR A 2 0.54 -7.79 -23.74
N GLY A 3 1.28 -7.14 -22.85
CA GLY A 3 1.39 -7.53 -21.44
C GLY A 3 -0.01 -7.67 -20.85
N ALA A 4 -0.24 -8.70 -20.05
CA ALA A 4 -1.49 -8.84 -19.31
C ALA A 4 -1.77 -7.55 -18.54
N GLY A 5 -2.99 -7.02 -18.65
CA GLY A 5 -3.42 -5.83 -17.92
C GLY A 5 -3.24 -6.02 -16.41
N ALA A 6 -3.32 -4.96 -15.67
CA ALA A 6 -3.31 -5.07 -14.21
C ALA A 6 -4.64 -5.65 -13.73
N ARG A 7 -4.59 -6.47 -12.67
CA ARG A 7 -5.77 -7.01 -11.97
C ARG A 7 -5.71 -6.54 -10.51
N LEU A 8 -6.76 -5.91 -10.03
CA LEU A 8 -6.84 -5.42 -8.66
C LEU A 8 -7.99 -6.09 -7.92
N THR A 9 -7.69 -6.62 -6.74
CA THR A 9 -8.67 -7.16 -5.78
C THR A 9 -8.76 -6.22 -4.58
N PHE A 10 -9.95 -5.72 -4.30
CA PHE A 10 -10.21 -4.94 -3.09
C PHE A 10 -10.19 -5.86 -1.86
N LEU A 11 -9.21 -5.71 -0.99
CA LEU A 11 -9.08 -6.49 0.24
C LEU A 11 -9.87 -5.88 1.40
N GLY A 12 -10.05 -4.57 1.36
CA GLY A 12 -10.82 -3.79 2.30
C GLY A 12 -11.26 -2.48 1.66
N THR A 13 -12.50 -2.09 1.94
CA THR A 13 -13.14 -0.92 1.34
C THR A 13 -13.75 0.03 2.37
N GLY A 14 -13.52 -0.25 3.65
CA GLY A 14 -14.01 0.56 4.78
C GLY A 14 -13.01 1.62 5.22
N THR A 15 -13.50 2.53 6.06
CA THR A 15 -12.70 3.57 6.75
C THR A 15 -11.78 2.96 7.81
N SER A 16 -11.04 3.82 8.53
CA SER A 16 -10.14 3.46 9.62
C SER A 16 -10.78 2.58 10.72
N GLN A 17 -12.10 2.61 10.88
CA GLN A 17 -12.83 1.78 11.84
C GLN A 17 -13.37 0.49 11.22
N GLY A 18 -13.34 0.35 9.91
CA GLY A 18 -14.06 -0.72 9.19
C GLY A 18 -15.58 -0.62 9.33
N VAL A 19 -16.29 -1.55 8.70
CA VAL A 19 -17.75 -1.70 8.83
C VAL A 19 -18.05 -3.19 9.05
N PRO A 20 -18.77 -3.57 10.11
CA PRO A 20 -19.45 -2.74 11.13
C PRO A 20 -18.49 -2.07 12.10
N ILE A 21 -18.87 -0.90 12.58
CA ILE A 21 -18.17 -0.22 13.67
C ILE A 21 -18.53 -0.87 15.00
N ILE A 22 -17.55 -1.05 15.87
CA ILE A 22 -17.73 -1.67 17.18
C ILE A 22 -18.85 -0.94 17.98
N GLY A 23 -19.86 -1.70 18.38
CA GLY A 23 -21.00 -1.19 19.17
C GLY A 23 -22.07 -0.46 18.34
N CYS A 24 -21.87 -0.18 17.05
CA CYS A 24 -22.86 0.48 16.21
C CYS A 24 -24.05 -0.45 15.88
N GLN A 25 -25.27 0.10 15.92
CA GLN A 25 -26.51 -0.63 15.66
C GLN A 25 -27.30 -0.08 14.44
N CYS A 26 -26.66 0.77 13.61
CA CYS A 26 -27.30 1.29 12.40
C CYS A 26 -27.59 0.16 11.39
N GLU A 27 -28.41 0.46 10.41
CA GLU A 27 -28.83 -0.48 9.37
C GLU A 27 -27.64 -1.15 8.66
N VAL A 28 -26.65 -0.37 8.22
CA VAL A 28 -25.44 -0.85 7.52
C VAL A 28 -24.60 -1.77 8.41
N CYS A 29 -24.34 -1.37 9.65
CA CYS A 29 -23.55 -2.18 10.58
C CYS A 29 -24.25 -3.51 10.94
N ARG A 30 -25.58 -3.58 10.89
CA ARG A 30 -26.41 -4.77 11.13
C ARG A 30 -26.76 -5.54 9.86
N SER A 31 -26.47 -5.00 8.69
CA SER A 31 -26.73 -5.65 7.41
C SER A 31 -26.17 -7.08 7.39
N LYS A 32 -26.87 -7.98 6.72
CA LYS A 32 -26.42 -9.34 6.44
C LYS A 32 -25.75 -9.48 5.08
N ASP A 33 -25.83 -8.45 4.26
CA ASP A 33 -25.12 -8.41 2.96
C ASP A 33 -23.62 -8.34 3.24
N THR A 34 -22.86 -9.25 2.66
CA THR A 34 -21.40 -9.29 2.81
C THR A 34 -20.72 -8.07 2.21
N ARG A 35 -21.34 -7.39 1.24
CA ARG A 35 -20.85 -6.15 0.63
C ARG A 35 -20.89 -4.95 1.60
N ASP A 36 -21.65 -5.05 2.70
CA ASP A 36 -21.68 -4.07 3.79
C ASP A 36 -20.69 -4.41 4.92
N LYS A 37 -19.93 -5.51 4.79
CA LYS A 37 -18.85 -5.86 5.70
C LYS A 37 -17.53 -5.46 5.07
N ARG A 38 -16.86 -4.48 5.68
CA ARG A 38 -15.71 -3.81 5.08
C ARG A 38 -14.53 -3.81 6.03
N PHE A 39 -13.47 -4.48 5.66
CA PHE A 39 -12.16 -4.30 6.29
C PHE A 39 -11.61 -2.90 5.98
N ARG A 40 -10.55 -2.46 6.71
CA ARG A 40 -9.83 -1.22 6.43
C ARG A 40 -9.25 -1.27 5.03
N ALA A 41 -9.17 -0.09 4.39
CA ALA A 41 -8.77 0.04 3.00
C ALA A 41 -7.42 -0.64 2.71
N SER A 42 -7.43 -1.54 1.72
CA SER A 42 -6.25 -2.22 1.18
C SER A 42 -6.60 -2.87 -0.15
N ALA A 43 -5.61 -3.06 -1.03
CA ALA A 43 -5.79 -3.70 -2.33
C ALA A 43 -4.63 -4.65 -2.65
N LEU A 44 -4.94 -5.77 -3.30
CA LEU A 44 -3.98 -6.68 -3.89
C LEU A 44 -3.96 -6.48 -5.40
N VAL A 45 -2.78 -6.23 -5.96
CA VAL A 45 -2.60 -5.98 -7.38
C VAL A 45 -1.70 -7.05 -7.99
N GLU A 46 -2.22 -7.76 -8.98
CA GLU A 46 -1.44 -8.64 -9.83
C GLU A 46 -1.12 -7.87 -11.11
N TYR A 47 0.16 -7.56 -11.33
CA TYR A 47 0.59 -6.73 -12.45
C TYR A 47 1.89 -7.26 -13.05
N GLN A 48 1.84 -7.63 -14.33
CA GLN A 48 2.99 -8.17 -15.08
C GLN A 48 3.73 -9.31 -14.35
N GLY A 49 2.96 -10.19 -13.67
CA GLY A 49 3.48 -11.36 -12.97
C GLY A 49 4.00 -11.08 -11.55
N LEU A 50 3.85 -9.87 -11.03
CA LEU A 50 4.11 -9.52 -9.64
C LEU A 50 2.80 -9.46 -8.84
N THR A 51 2.89 -9.83 -7.57
CA THR A 51 1.82 -9.71 -6.57
C THR A 51 2.18 -8.59 -5.60
N ILE A 52 1.47 -7.48 -5.68
CA ILE A 52 1.76 -6.24 -4.96
C ILE A 52 0.61 -5.94 -4.01
N LEU A 53 0.91 -5.69 -2.75
CA LEU A 53 -0.07 -5.23 -1.76
C LEU A 53 0.01 -3.72 -1.62
N VAL A 54 -1.13 -3.04 -1.59
CA VAL A 54 -1.24 -1.65 -1.17
C VAL A 54 -1.86 -1.61 0.22
N ASP A 55 -1.09 -1.12 1.18
CA ASP A 55 -1.38 -1.01 2.61
C ASP A 55 -1.60 -2.35 3.35
N ALA A 56 -1.01 -2.44 4.54
CA ALA A 56 -1.06 -3.58 5.44
C ALA A 56 -1.65 -3.16 6.80
N GLY A 57 -2.94 -2.84 6.82
CA GLY A 57 -3.68 -2.43 8.00
C GLY A 57 -3.93 -3.58 8.99
N PRO A 58 -4.64 -3.33 10.11
CA PRO A 58 -4.89 -4.33 11.15
C PRO A 58 -5.64 -5.58 10.67
N ASP A 59 -6.32 -5.51 9.53
CA ASP A 59 -7.05 -6.63 8.92
C ASP A 59 -6.17 -7.47 7.98
N PHE A 60 -4.89 -7.11 7.78
CA PHE A 60 -3.94 -7.78 6.88
C PHE A 60 -4.01 -9.31 6.96
N ARG A 61 -3.95 -9.86 8.19
CA ARG A 61 -4.00 -11.31 8.37
C ARG A 61 -5.28 -11.93 7.77
N MET A 62 -6.44 -11.34 8.02
CA MET A 62 -7.72 -11.85 7.52
C MET A 62 -7.84 -11.66 6.01
N GLN A 63 -7.33 -10.56 5.48
CA GLN A 63 -7.28 -10.25 4.06
C GLN A 63 -6.43 -11.27 3.31
N MET A 64 -5.22 -11.56 3.79
CA MET A 64 -4.32 -12.56 3.19
C MET A 64 -4.91 -13.97 3.21
N LEU A 65 -5.48 -14.38 4.35
CA LEU A 65 -6.13 -15.69 4.49
C LEU A 65 -7.35 -15.81 3.56
N GLY A 66 -8.16 -14.76 3.46
CA GLY A 66 -9.36 -14.73 2.61
C GLY A 66 -9.05 -14.88 1.12
N GLN A 67 -7.91 -14.37 0.67
CA GLN A 67 -7.45 -14.46 -0.71
C GLN A 67 -6.48 -15.63 -0.95
N GLY A 68 -6.08 -16.36 0.08
CA GLY A 68 -5.11 -17.45 -0.04
C GLY A 68 -3.72 -17.00 -0.49
N VAL A 69 -3.35 -15.75 -0.17
CA VAL A 69 -2.05 -15.16 -0.53
C VAL A 69 -0.94 -15.91 0.19
N ARG A 70 0.07 -16.33 -0.57
CA ARG A 70 1.25 -17.04 -0.05
C ARG A 70 2.55 -16.31 -0.31
N HIS A 71 2.53 -15.32 -1.20
CA HIS A 71 3.70 -14.56 -1.61
C HIS A 71 3.30 -13.12 -1.93
N LEU A 72 4.18 -12.18 -1.60
CA LEU A 72 4.10 -10.78 -2.02
C LEU A 72 5.47 -10.36 -2.56
N ASP A 73 5.48 -9.81 -3.77
CA ASP A 73 6.70 -9.22 -4.35
C ASP A 73 7.00 -7.85 -3.77
N ALA A 74 5.96 -7.10 -3.38
CA ALA A 74 6.09 -5.78 -2.77
C ALA A 74 4.88 -5.42 -1.90
N ILE A 75 5.12 -4.56 -0.92
CA ILE A 75 4.10 -3.86 -0.14
C ILE A 75 4.32 -2.36 -0.35
N LEU A 76 3.32 -1.66 -0.87
CA LEU A 76 3.34 -0.22 -1.06
C LEU A 76 2.53 0.43 0.07
N LEU A 77 3.12 1.38 0.79
CA LEU A 77 2.41 2.10 1.84
C LEU A 77 2.03 3.49 1.34
N THR A 78 0.76 3.83 1.46
CA THR A 78 0.22 5.13 1.06
C THR A 78 0.63 6.23 2.04
N HIS A 79 0.56 5.94 3.34
CA HIS A 79 0.93 6.83 4.44
C HIS A 79 1.09 6.06 5.77
N ASN A 80 1.34 6.78 6.87
CA ASN A 80 1.75 6.23 8.16
C ASN A 80 0.60 5.92 9.15
N HIS A 81 -0.66 6.14 8.81
CA HIS A 81 -1.76 5.85 9.71
C HIS A 81 -1.88 4.36 10.04
N LYS A 82 -2.35 4.05 11.24
CA LYS A 82 -2.39 2.68 11.77
C LYS A 82 -3.33 1.74 11.03
N ASP A 83 -4.39 2.26 10.45
CA ASP A 83 -5.30 1.50 9.60
C ASP A 83 -4.66 1.05 8.28
N HIS A 84 -3.50 1.63 7.90
CA HIS A 84 -2.69 1.28 6.73
C HIS A 84 -1.39 0.52 7.05
N THR A 85 -0.89 0.62 8.30
CA THR A 85 0.41 0.04 8.68
C THR A 85 0.33 -0.96 9.83
N GLY A 86 -0.80 -1.02 10.56
CA GLY A 86 -0.91 -1.74 11.83
C GLY A 86 -0.84 -3.27 11.75
N GLY A 87 -0.90 -3.85 10.54
CA GLY A 87 -0.78 -5.30 10.30
C GLY A 87 0.59 -5.76 9.83
N LEU A 88 1.56 -4.86 9.70
CA LEU A 88 2.89 -5.18 9.18
C LEU A 88 3.65 -6.22 10.01
N ASP A 89 3.34 -6.38 11.31
CA ASP A 89 3.96 -7.44 12.12
C ASP A 89 3.60 -8.85 11.61
N ASP A 90 2.40 -9.06 11.09
CA ASP A 90 1.95 -10.36 10.57
C ASP A 90 2.62 -10.76 9.24
N VAL A 91 3.33 -9.83 8.58
CA VAL A 91 4.12 -10.09 7.36
C VAL A 91 5.21 -11.15 7.62
N ARG A 92 5.66 -11.31 8.87
CA ARG A 92 6.62 -12.37 9.26
C ARG A 92 6.22 -13.78 8.82
N SER A 93 4.91 -14.04 8.70
CA SER A 93 4.43 -15.35 8.22
C SER A 93 4.88 -15.61 6.78
N LEU A 94 4.91 -14.58 5.94
CA LEU A 94 5.42 -14.65 4.57
C LEU A 94 6.94 -14.76 4.56
N ASN A 95 7.66 -14.06 5.45
CA ASN A 95 9.12 -14.21 5.56
C ASN A 95 9.53 -15.68 5.80
N TYR A 96 8.78 -16.42 6.63
CA TYR A 96 9.07 -17.84 6.89
C TYR A 96 8.77 -18.73 5.69
N ILE A 97 7.71 -18.43 4.93
CA ILE A 97 7.32 -19.21 3.75
C ILE A 97 8.31 -18.96 2.60
N ASP A 98 8.58 -17.69 2.32
CA ASP A 98 9.39 -17.27 1.18
C ASP A 98 10.88 -17.26 1.46
N ARG A 99 11.27 -17.35 2.74
CA ARG A 99 12.65 -17.18 3.22
C ARG A 99 13.30 -15.90 2.70
N ARG A 100 12.52 -14.82 2.73
CA ARG A 100 12.92 -13.49 2.27
C ARG A 100 12.39 -12.40 3.18
N ALA A 101 13.08 -11.25 3.20
CA ALA A 101 12.51 -10.04 3.76
C ALA A 101 11.33 -9.57 2.89
N ALA A 102 10.34 -8.94 3.51
CA ALA A 102 9.28 -8.28 2.77
C ALA A 102 9.81 -6.95 2.20
N GLU A 103 9.65 -6.76 0.90
CA GLU A 103 10.04 -5.54 0.19
C GLU A 103 8.96 -4.48 0.40
N ILE A 104 9.23 -3.45 1.21
CA ILE A 104 8.25 -2.41 1.58
C ILE A 104 8.69 -1.07 0.98
N TYR A 105 7.83 -0.47 0.18
CA TYR A 105 8.04 0.81 -0.47
C TYR A 105 7.20 1.88 0.21
N CYS A 106 7.83 2.92 0.72
CA CYS A 106 7.14 3.99 1.43
C CYS A 106 7.90 5.32 1.34
N GLU A 107 7.23 6.40 1.64
CA GLU A 107 7.90 7.70 1.79
C GLU A 107 8.78 7.75 3.04
N LYS A 108 9.71 8.70 3.05
CA LYS A 108 10.68 8.89 4.15
C LYS A 108 9.99 9.09 5.51
N ASN A 109 8.96 9.91 5.59
CA ASN A 109 8.20 10.14 6.82
C ASN A 109 7.52 8.87 7.34
N VAL A 110 7.01 8.02 6.43
CA VAL A 110 6.43 6.71 6.78
C VAL A 110 7.51 5.78 7.32
N LEU A 111 8.67 5.73 6.66
CA LEU A 111 9.82 4.94 7.13
C LEU A 111 10.27 5.34 8.54
N GLU A 112 10.39 6.65 8.81
CA GLU A 112 10.76 7.17 10.13
C GLU A 112 9.76 6.73 11.22
N ASP A 113 8.47 6.74 10.90
CA ASP A 113 7.41 6.28 11.80
C ASP A 113 7.48 4.76 12.02
N LEU A 114 7.72 3.96 10.97
CA LEU A 114 7.89 2.51 11.11
C LEU A 114 9.07 2.16 12.04
N ILE A 115 10.20 2.83 11.91
CA ILE A 115 11.36 2.61 12.79
C ILE A 115 11.00 2.93 14.25
N ARG A 116 10.25 4.02 14.49
CA ARG A 116 9.82 4.42 15.83
C ARG A 116 8.81 3.46 16.44
N GLU A 117 7.89 2.93 15.63
CA GLU A 117 6.76 2.12 16.07
C GLU A 117 7.07 0.63 16.19
N TYR A 118 8.01 0.15 15.40
CA TYR A 118 8.44 -1.25 15.37
C TYR A 118 9.94 -1.39 15.71
N PRO A 119 10.44 -0.82 16.83
CA PRO A 119 11.87 -0.80 17.13
C PRO A 119 12.50 -2.19 17.23
N TYR A 120 11.72 -3.22 17.58
CA TYR A 120 12.18 -4.60 17.68
C TYR A 120 12.50 -5.23 16.31
N VAL A 121 11.94 -4.70 15.22
CA VAL A 121 12.23 -5.13 13.84
C VAL A 121 13.64 -4.72 13.44
N PHE A 122 14.09 -3.58 13.96
CA PHE A 122 15.37 -2.95 13.60
C PHE A 122 16.47 -3.13 14.67
N LYS A 123 16.14 -3.76 15.81
CA LYS A 123 17.10 -3.95 16.91
C LYS A 123 18.03 -5.11 16.65
N PHE A 124 19.32 -4.95 17.03
CA PHE A 124 20.30 -6.03 17.01
C PHE A 124 20.81 -6.34 18.44
N PRO A 125 20.99 -7.60 18.84
CA PRO A 125 20.59 -8.79 18.09
C PRO A 125 19.06 -8.87 17.98
N LYS A 126 18.60 -9.31 16.84
CA LYS A 126 17.17 -9.34 16.53
C LYS A 126 16.50 -10.55 17.17
N TYR A 127 15.30 -10.37 17.71
CA TYR A 127 14.47 -11.47 18.18
C TYR A 127 14.08 -12.38 17.00
N PRO A 128 14.26 -13.71 17.09
CA PRO A 128 14.03 -14.62 15.95
C PRO A 128 12.62 -14.62 15.38
N GLY A 129 11.62 -14.20 16.15
CA GLY A 129 10.22 -14.11 15.73
C GLY A 129 9.84 -12.76 15.15
N ALA A 130 10.75 -11.79 15.10
CA ALA A 130 10.46 -10.48 14.50
C ALA A 130 10.39 -10.58 12.97
N PRO A 131 9.54 -9.77 12.32
CA PRO A 131 9.50 -9.72 10.87
C PRO A 131 10.81 -9.19 10.27
N GLU A 132 11.09 -9.61 9.04
CA GLU A 132 12.18 -9.09 8.22
C GLU A 132 11.62 -8.19 7.14
N TRP A 133 12.04 -6.93 7.16
CA TRP A 133 11.62 -5.93 6.20
C TRP A 133 12.83 -5.35 5.46
N MET A 134 12.70 -5.15 4.15
CA MET A 134 13.57 -4.34 3.33
C MET A 134 12.81 -3.08 2.95
N LEU A 135 13.23 -1.92 3.46
CA LEU A 135 12.53 -0.65 3.26
C LEU A 135 13.15 0.11 2.07
N HIS A 136 12.29 0.53 1.15
CA HIS A 136 12.65 1.33 -0.03
C HIS A 136 11.98 2.70 0.08
N VAL A 137 12.79 3.76 0.10
CA VAL A 137 12.26 5.11 0.10
C VAL A 137 11.86 5.50 -1.32
N ILE A 138 10.60 5.89 -1.47
CA ILE A 138 10.00 6.40 -2.70
C ILE A 138 9.50 7.83 -2.51
N ASP A 139 9.23 8.50 -3.62
CA ASP A 139 8.58 9.80 -3.69
C ASP A 139 7.52 9.81 -4.81
N GLU A 140 7.09 10.98 -5.29
CA GLU A 140 6.12 11.13 -6.38
C GLU A 140 6.65 10.76 -7.77
N ARG A 141 7.93 10.40 -7.91
CA ARG A 141 8.51 9.96 -9.20
C ARG A 141 8.22 8.48 -9.45
N PRO A 142 8.03 8.08 -10.71
CA PRO A 142 7.92 6.67 -11.06
C PRO A 142 9.11 5.86 -10.54
N PHE A 143 8.83 4.69 -9.98
CA PHE A 143 9.84 3.76 -9.50
C PHE A 143 9.62 2.35 -10.04
N ILE A 144 10.63 1.52 -9.91
CA ILE A 144 10.65 0.16 -10.45
C ILE A 144 10.61 -0.85 -9.31
N ILE A 145 9.68 -1.79 -9.40
CA ILE A 145 9.71 -3.03 -8.61
C ILE A 145 10.29 -4.12 -9.49
N ARG A 146 11.27 -4.85 -8.95
CA ARG A 146 11.88 -5.99 -9.64
C ARG A 146 11.38 -7.28 -9.01
N LYS A 147 11.04 -8.23 -9.88
CA LYS A 147 10.82 -9.60 -9.43
C LYS A 147 12.12 -10.10 -8.84
N ASP A 148 12.10 -10.44 -7.55
CA ASP A 148 13.29 -11.00 -6.93
C ASP A 148 13.56 -12.38 -7.54
N SER A 149 14.54 -12.44 -8.43
CA SER A 149 15.10 -13.70 -8.86
C SER A 149 15.93 -14.21 -7.68
N SER A 150 15.39 -15.09 -6.92
CA SER A 150 15.85 -15.67 -5.65
C SER A 150 17.30 -16.21 -5.61
N ASP A 151 18.28 -15.37 -5.98
CA ASP A 151 19.70 -15.69 -5.87
C ASP A 151 20.22 -15.50 -4.42
N LYS A 152 19.34 -15.09 -3.51
CA LYS A 152 19.66 -14.91 -2.08
C LYS A 152 18.62 -15.62 -1.22
N GLU A 153 19.06 -16.34 -0.22
CA GLU A 153 18.22 -17.05 0.75
C GLU A 153 18.33 -16.36 2.11
N LEU A 154 17.18 -16.04 2.73
CA LEU A 154 17.14 -15.57 4.11
C LEU A 154 17.43 -16.72 5.06
N VAL A 155 18.51 -16.63 5.82
CA VAL A 155 18.93 -17.67 6.76
C VAL A 155 19.10 -17.09 8.15
N TRP A 156 18.70 -17.87 9.17
CA TRP A 156 18.97 -17.54 10.55
C TRP A 156 20.35 -18.06 10.95
N VAL A 157 21.22 -17.15 11.41
CA VAL A 157 22.53 -17.48 11.98
C VAL A 157 22.42 -17.38 13.49
N HIS A 158 22.67 -18.48 14.20
CA HIS A 158 22.56 -18.56 15.65
C HIS A 158 23.39 -17.46 16.31
N ASP A 159 22.81 -16.78 17.29
CA ASP A 159 23.39 -15.65 18.06
C ASP A 159 23.75 -14.38 17.25
N VAL A 160 23.49 -14.37 15.93
CA VAL A 160 23.84 -13.22 15.06
C VAL A 160 22.62 -12.62 14.40
N GLY A 161 21.57 -13.44 14.13
CA GLY A 161 20.33 -12.96 13.50
C GLY A 161 20.19 -13.37 12.04
N TYR A 162 19.23 -12.75 11.35
CA TYR A 162 18.99 -13.04 9.95
C TYR A 162 20.08 -12.46 9.03
N HIS A 163 20.47 -13.29 8.04
CA HIS A 163 21.42 -12.93 6.99
C HIS A 163 20.86 -13.37 5.64
N TYR A 164 21.28 -12.70 4.57
CA TYR A 164 21.13 -13.23 3.23
C TYR A 164 22.31 -14.13 2.90
N ARG A 165 22.03 -15.35 2.46
CA ARG A 165 23.02 -16.23 1.82
C ARG A 165 22.99 -15.93 0.32
N LEU A 166 24.11 -15.43 -0.19
CA LEU A 166 24.30 -15.18 -1.62
C LEU A 166 24.60 -16.49 -2.34
N PRO A 167 24.47 -16.53 -3.71
CA PRO A 167 24.79 -17.72 -4.51
C PRO A 167 26.22 -18.25 -4.33
N ASN A 168 27.16 -17.39 -3.98
CA ASN A 168 28.55 -17.77 -3.69
C ASN A 168 28.74 -18.33 -2.27
N GLY A 169 27.64 -18.47 -1.48
CA GLY A 169 27.67 -18.93 -0.10
C GLY A 169 28.00 -17.86 0.95
N GLN A 170 28.31 -16.63 0.54
CA GLN A 170 28.60 -15.52 1.44
C GLN A 170 27.35 -15.15 2.25
N LEU A 171 27.51 -14.90 3.54
CA LEU A 171 26.46 -14.38 4.41
C LEU A 171 26.60 -12.85 4.51
N VAL A 172 25.49 -12.14 4.25
CA VAL A 172 25.41 -10.69 4.36
C VAL A 172 24.30 -10.37 5.37
N PRO A 173 24.57 -9.53 6.39
CA PRO A 173 23.56 -9.16 7.37
C PRO A 173 22.36 -8.46 6.70
N THR A 174 21.15 -8.70 7.20
CA THR A 174 19.92 -8.04 6.72
C THR A 174 19.79 -6.60 7.23
N ALA A 175 20.54 -6.26 8.27
CA ALA A 175 20.63 -4.91 8.81
C ALA A 175 22.09 -4.61 9.23
N ARG A 176 22.48 -3.35 9.11
CA ARG A 176 23.77 -2.84 9.60
C ARG A 176 23.56 -1.74 10.62
N SER A 177 24.52 -1.52 11.50
CA SER A 177 24.47 -0.35 12.37
C SER A 177 24.61 0.93 11.54
N LEU A 178 23.97 2.01 11.97
CA LEU A 178 24.15 3.31 11.34
C LEU A 178 25.61 3.80 11.45
N ASP A 179 26.29 3.44 12.53
CA ASP A 179 27.69 3.78 12.72
C ASP A 179 28.58 3.13 11.66
N ASP A 180 28.35 1.83 11.34
CA ASP A 180 29.05 1.13 10.26
C ASP A 180 28.75 1.74 8.89
N MET A 181 27.49 2.17 8.65
CA MET A 181 27.09 2.83 7.39
C MET A 181 27.71 4.22 7.23
N ILE A 182 27.87 4.96 8.34
CA ILE A 182 28.53 6.28 8.36
C ILE A 182 30.02 6.12 8.01
N ASP A 183 30.67 5.09 8.53
CA ASP A 183 32.08 4.84 8.26
C ASP A 183 32.35 4.40 6.82
N GLU A 184 31.42 3.64 6.19
CA GLU A 184 31.56 3.16 4.82
C GLU A 184 31.14 4.18 3.74
N ALA A 185 30.17 5.07 4.02
CA ALA A 185 29.64 6.04 3.09
C ALA A 185 29.19 7.35 3.76
N PRO A 186 30.10 8.12 4.34
CA PRO A 186 29.78 9.29 5.15
C PRO A 186 28.97 10.36 4.41
N GLU A 187 29.19 10.54 3.10
CA GLU A 187 28.47 11.54 2.31
C GLU A 187 27.01 11.19 2.07
N ALA A 188 26.69 9.90 1.89
CA ALA A 188 25.31 9.44 1.67
C ALA A 188 24.46 9.56 2.95
N VAL A 189 25.09 9.36 4.13
CA VAL A 189 24.41 9.46 5.43
C VAL A 189 24.37 10.92 5.92
N ALA A 190 25.40 11.73 5.63
CA ALA A 190 25.44 13.14 6.00
C ALA A 190 24.38 14.00 5.29
N ALA A 191 23.89 13.55 4.13
CA ALA A 191 22.78 14.21 3.43
C ALA A 191 21.43 14.01 4.14
N ASP A 192 21.32 13.08 5.09
CA ASP A 192 20.10 12.75 5.81
C ASP A 192 20.17 13.13 7.30
N VAL A 193 19.78 14.38 7.61
CA VAL A 193 19.83 14.96 8.96
C VAL A 193 18.98 14.19 9.98
N SER A 194 17.95 13.44 9.55
CA SER A 194 17.07 12.66 10.44
C SER A 194 17.76 11.42 11.01
N LEU A 195 18.72 10.86 10.30
CA LEU A 195 19.50 9.70 10.74
C LEU A 195 20.58 10.07 11.78
N GLN A 196 21.02 11.33 11.83
CA GLN A 196 22.05 11.79 12.75
C GLN A 196 21.60 11.84 14.23
N SER A 197 20.31 11.84 14.52
CA SER A 197 19.78 11.92 15.89
C SER A 197 19.61 10.56 16.59
N ALA A 198 19.81 9.45 15.90
CA ALA A 198 19.55 8.10 16.39
C ALA A 198 20.85 7.34 16.67
N LYS A 199 21.66 7.79 17.64
CA LYS A 199 22.81 7.01 18.14
C LYS A 199 22.33 5.62 18.59
N GLY A 200 22.91 4.57 18.00
CA GLY A 200 22.58 3.17 18.29
C GLY A 200 21.37 2.63 17.53
N ALA A 201 20.81 3.37 16.57
CA ALA A 201 19.77 2.85 15.68
C ALA A 201 20.37 1.97 14.58
N TRP A 202 19.60 0.99 14.15
CA TRP A 202 19.93 0.11 13.03
C TRP A 202 19.05 0.47 11.85
N ALA A 203 19.67 0.72 10.69
CA ALA A 203 18.95 0.91 9.44
C ALA A 203 18.91 -0.40 8.67
N PRO A 204 17.81 -0.71 7.97
CA PRO A 204 17.77 -1.83 7.04
C PRO A 204 18.81 -1.61 5.94
N CYS A 205 19.53 -2.68 5.57
CA CYS A 205 20.46 -2.62 4.44
C CYS A 205 19.67 -2.33 3.17
N VAL A 206 19.77 -1.12 2.64
CA VAL A 206 19.27 -0.79 1.31
C VAL A 206 20.27 -1.33 0.30
N PHE A 207 20.00 -2.47 -0.31
CA PHE A 207 20.82 -2.98 -1.40
C PHE A 207 20.50 -2.22 -2.69
N SER A 208 21.05 -1.03 -2.86
CA SER A 208 21.09 -0.38 -4.16
C SER A 208 22.15 -1.07 -5.01
N GLY A 209 21.74 -1.90 -5.97
CA GLY A 209 22.70 -2.32 -6.99
C GLY A 209 22.79 -3.77 -7.41
N LEU A 210 21.78 -4.61 -7.18
CA LEU A 210 21.70 -5.84 -7.95
C LEU A 210 21.14 -5.51 -9.34
N ALA A 211 21.96 -5.64 -10.37
CA ALA A 211 21.58 -5.37 -11.76
C ALA A 211 20.35 -6.21 -12.15
N ALA A 212 19.36 -5.55 -12.75
CA ALA A 212 18.24 -6.23 -13.38
C ALA A 212 18.78 -7.24 -14.41
N LYS A 213 18.36 -8.49 -14.33
CA LYS A 213 18.82 -9.53 -15.26
C LYS A 213 18.14 -9.40 -16.62
N THR A 214 16.90 -8.89 -16.69
CA THR A 214 16.18 -8.58 -17.95
C THR A 214 15.12 -7.51 -17.70
N ASP A 215 14.68 -6.79 -18.76
CA ASP A 215 13.55 -5.84 -18.68
C ASP A 215 12.19 -6.54 -18.44
N GLU A 216 12.11 -7.85 -18.61
CA GLU A 216 10.90 -8.65 -18.42
C GLU A 216 10.56 -8.93 -16.94
N ASP A 217 11.54 -8.73 -16.04
CA ASP A 217 11.41 -9.01 -14.61
C ASP A 217 11.18 -7.74 -13.75
N GLN A 218 10.69 -6.66 -14.36
CA GLN A 218 10.48 -5.40 -13.67
C GLN A 218 9.19 -4.71 -14.10
N VAL A 219 8.54 -4.03 -13.15
CA VAL A 219 7.37 -3.21 -13.43
C VAL A 219 7.57 -1.79 -12.95
N THR A 220 7.05 -0.84 -13.71
CA THR A 220 7.05 0.58 -13.32
C THR A 220 5.74 0.91 -12.62
N ILE A 221 5.85 1.47 -11.42
CA ILE A 221 4.74 2.00 -10.64
C ILE A 221 4.79 3.53 -10.71
N ILE A 222 3.64 4.15 -10.91
CA ILE A 222 3.54 5.61 -10.95
C ILE A 222 2.82 6.08 -9.68
N PRO A 223 3.53 6.71 -8.73
CA PRO A 223 2.91 7.31 -7.57
C PRO A 223 2.10 8.56 -7.96
N ILE A 224 0.99 8.77 -7.26
CA ILE A 224 0.11 9.91 -7.40
C ILE A 224 0.11 10.66 -6.07
N ARG A 225 0.63 11.88 -6.07
CA ARG A 225 0.66 12.73 -4.88
C ARG A 225 -0.72 13.26 -4.53
N GLY A 226 -1.11 13.17 -3.26
CA GLY A 226 -2.26 13.84 -2.69
C GLY A 226 -2.00 14.35 -1.29
N LEU A 227 -3.02 14.96 -0.68
CA LEU A 227 -3.01 15.39 0.71
C LEU A 227 -4.16 14.74 1.47
N HIS A 228 -3.87 14.27 2.66
CA HIS A 228 -4.83 13.86 3.68
C HIS A 228 -4.85 14.95 4.76
N ASP A 229 -5.72 15.94 4.64
CA ASP A 229 -5.60 17.25 5.28
C ASP A 229 -4.27 17.91 4.90
N LYS A 230 -3.30 17.93 5.81
CA LYS A 230 -1.94 18.46 5.60
C LYS A 230 -0.88 17.39 5.38
N LEU A 231 -1.23 16.12 5.64
CA LEU A 231 -0.32 15.01 5.49
C LEU A 231 -0.16 14.66 4.00
N PRO A 232 1.06 14.67 3.45
CA PRO A 232 1.28 14.15 2.11
C PRO A 232 1.06 12.63 2.10
N VAL A 233 0.35 12.15 1.07
CA VAL A 233 0.05 10.73 0.87
C VAL A 233 0.25 10.34 -0.58
N LEU A 234 0.44 9.05 -0.84
CA LEU A 234 0.58 8.49 -2.18
C LEU A 234 -0.59 7.58 -2.54
N GLY A 235 -1.15 7.77 -3.72
CA GLY A 235 -1.85 6.71 -4.45
C GLY A 235 -0.90 6.08 -5.46
N PHE A 236 -1.33 5.01 -6.13
CA PHE A 236 -0.49 4.27 -7.07
C PHE A 236 -1.24 3.92 -8.36
N ARG A 237 -0.55 4.06 -9.50
CA ARG A 237 -1.04 3.66 -10.81
C ARG A 237 -0.28 2.44 -11.32
N PHE A 238 -1.02 1.44 -11.79
CA PHE A 238 -0.59 0.15 -12.35
C PHE A 238 -1.15 0.03 -13.77
N GLY A 239 -0.41 0.49 -14.78
CA GLY A 239 -0.91 0.53 -16.15
C GLY A 239 -2.14 1.43 -16.30
N ASP A 240 -3.31 0.84 -16.55
CA ASP A 240 -4.59 1.53 -16.74
C ASP A 240 -5.50 1.51 -15.49
N ILE A 241 -4.99 1.02 -14.35
CA ILE A 241 -5.67 1.03 -13.04
C ILE A 241 -4.95 2.00 -12.10
N ALA A 242 -5.68 2.91 -11.44
CA ALA A 242 -5.18 3.74 -10.36
C ALA A 242 -5.95 3.46 -9.06
N TYR A 243 -5.22 3.32 -7.95
CA TYR A 243 -5.75 3.15 -6.60
C TYR A 243 -5.35 4.33 -5.74
N ILE A 244 -6.34 5.09 -5.31
CA ILE A 244 -6.21 6.29 -4.47
C ILE A 244 -7.12 6.13 -3.26
N THR A 245 -6.53 6.18 -2.06
CA THR A 245 -7.24 6.20 -0.80
C THR A 245 -6.73 7.33 0.08
N ASP A 246 -7.55 7.78 1.03
CA ASP A 246 -7.19 8.76 2.06
C ASP A 246 -6.67 10.10 1.52
N MET A 247 -7.28 10.61 0.46
CA MET A 247 -7.00 11.94 -0.05
C MET A 247 -8.18 12.88 0.14
N SER A 248 -7.87 14.16 0.41
CA SER A 248 -8.80 15.30 0.40
C SER A 248 -8.49 16.27 -0.74
N SER A 249 -7.32 16.13 -1.38
CA SER A 249 -6.96 16.93 -2.56
C SER A 249 -5.88 16.22 -3.39
N ILE A 250 -5.90 16.51 -4.71
CA ILE A 250 -4.89 16.08 -5.68
C ILE A 250 -4.35 17.34 -6.35
N PRO A 251 -3.05 17.64 -6.31
CA PRO A 251 -2.45 18.77 -6.99
C PRO A 251 -2.68 18.73 -8.51
N GLU A 252 -2.79 19.88 -9.15
CA GLU A 252 -3.01 19.99 -10.60
C GLU A 252 -1.96 19.24 -11.44
N SER A 253 -0.71 19.27 -11.00
CA SER A 253 0.40 18.59 -11.66
C SER A 253 0.24 17.06 -11.75
N GLU A 254 -0.60 16.45 -10.90
CA GLU A 254 -0.78 15.01 -10.83
C GLU A 254 -1.82 14.47 -11.83
N PHE A 255 -2.70 15.35 -12.35
CA PHE A 255 -3.77 14.91 -13.24
C PHE A 255 -3.26 14.27 -14.54
N ALA A 256 -2.11 14.68 -15.05
CA ALA A 256 -1.49 14.04 -16.21
C ALA A 256 -1.18 12.54 -15.97
N LYS A 257 -0.92 12.14 -14.73
CA LYS A 257 -0.71 10.74 -14.35
C LYS A 257 -2.02 9.92 -14.31
N LEU A 258 -3.18 10.59 -14.36
CA LEU A 258 -4.51 9.98 -14.30
C LEU A 258 -5.19 9.88 -15.66
N GLU A 259 -4.54 10.33 -16.74
CA GLU A 259 -5.08 10.24 -18.08
C GLU A 259 -5.12 8.81 -18.61
N GLY A 260 -6.18 8.45 -19.36
CA GLY A 260 -6.33 7.17 -20.04
C GLY A 260 -6.52 5.97 -19.10
N LEU A 261 -7.07 6.18 -17.90
CA LEU A 261 -7.41 5.09 -16.99
C LEU A 261 -8.65 4.34 -17.46
N LYS A 262 -8.61 3.02 -17.36
CA LYS A 262 -9.78 2.16 -17.41
C LYS A 262 -10.50 2.13 -16.06
N HIS A 263 -9.75 1.97 -14.98
CA HIS A 263 -10.27 1.92 -13.63
C HIS A 263 -9.58 2.96 -12.72
N LEU A 264 -10.40 3.75 -12.04
CA LEU A 264 -9.97 4.68 -10.99
C LEU A 264 -10.64 4.30 -9.68
N THR A 265 -9.86 4.09 -8.64
CA THR A 265 -10.36 3.96 -7.26
C THR A 265 -10.15 5.27 -6.52
N LEU A 266 -11.19 5.80 -5.88
CA LEU A 266 -11.16 7.01 -5.05
C LEU A 266 -11.80 6.75 -3.69
N ASN A 267 -11.22 7.35 -2.65
CA ASN A 267 -11.86 7.35 -1.33
C ASN A 267 -13.08 8.27 -1.30
N THR A 268 -14.09 7.85 -0.56
CA THR A 268 -15.32 8.62 -0.32
C THR A 268 -15.83 8.30 1.08
N VAL A 269 -15.72 9.25 2.01
CA VAL A 269 -16.01 8.95 3.42
C VAL A 269 -17.45 9.23 3.81
N SER A 270 -18.09 10.25 3.22
CA SER A 270 -19.45 10.69 3.55
C SER A 270 -20.05 11.58 2.45
N TYR A 271 -21.34 11.92 2.60
CA TYR A 271 -21.99 12.94 1.76
C TYR A 271 -21.44 14.35 1.99
N ASN A 272 -21.10 14.65 3.24
CA ASN A 272 -20.64 15.98 3.65
C ASN A 272 -19.14 16.13 3.42
N THR A 273 -18.73 17.35 3.11
CA THR A 273 -17.31 17.74 3.02
C THR A 273 -16.57 17.35 4.31
N HIS A 274 -15.41 16.75 4.15
CA HIS A 274 -14.55 16.30 5.23
C HIS A 274 -13.15 16.91 5.07
N HIS A 275 -12.51 17.32 6.17
CA HIS A 275 -11.23 18.02 6.11
C HIS A 275 -10.10 17.17 5.55
N SER A 276 -10.16 15.84 5.68
CA SER A 276 -9.08 14.94 5.31
C SER A 276 -9.41 13.92 4.23
N HIS A 277 -10.68 13.84 3.79
CA HIS A 277 -11.14 12.90 2.76
C HIS A 277 -12.06 13.57 1.78
N PHE A 278 -12.17 13.04 0.58
CA PHE A 278 -13.20 13.47 -0.37
C PHE A 278 -14.60 13.13 0.14
N SER A 279 -15.52 14.05 -0.01
CA SER A 279 -16.96 13.81 0.04
C SER A 279 -17.43 13.11 -1.22
N LEU A 280 -18.68 12.63 -1.21
CA LEU A 280 -19.26 11.99 -2.39
C LEU A 280 -19.26 12.95 -3.60
N GLN A 281 -19.68 14.21 -3.41
CA GLN A 281 -19.74 15.15 -4.53
C GLN A 281 -18.34 15.45 -5.11
N GLU A 282 -17.34 15.68 -4.25
CA GLU A 282 -15.96 15.90 -4.71
C GLU A 282 -15.42 14.67 -5.48
N THR A 283 -15.79 13.47 -5.08
CA THR A 283 -15.40 12.23 -5.79
C THR A 283 -16.09 12.14 -7.16
N LEU A 284 -17.39 12.51 -7.26
CA LEU A 284 -18.10 12.55 -8.53
C LEU A 284 -17.52 13.60 -9.48
N ASP A 285 -17.18 14.79 -8.96
CA ASP A 285 -16.53 15.85 -9.74
C ASP A 285 -15.16 15.40 -10.29
N LEU A 286 -14.38 14.67 -9.47
CA LEU A 286 -13.11 14.08 -9.90
C LEU A 286 -13.31 13.00 -10.96
N ALA A 287 -14.31 12.14 -10.80
CA ALA A 287 -14.65 11.10 -11.79
C ALA A 287 -15.02 11.72 -13.15
N ASP A 288 -15.80 12.80 -13.17
CA ASP A 288 -16.15 13.49 -14.42
C ASP A 288 -14.96 14.24 -15.04
N ARG A 289 -14.08 14.78 -14.21
CA ARG A 289 -12.89 15.47 -14.66
C ARG A 289 -11.85 14.54 -15.28
N ILE A 290 -11.56 13.40 -14.60
CA ILE A 290 -10.52 12.43 -15.01
C ILE A 290 -11.04 11.54 -16.15
N ARG A 291 -12.34 11.24 -16.16
CA ARG A 291 -13.04 10.41 -17.17
C ARG A 291 -12.47 9.00 -17.38
N PRO A 292 -12.22 8.22 -16.31
CA PRO A 292 -11.94 6.80 -16.48
C PRO A 292 -13.21 6.10 -17.00
N GLU A 293 -13.08 4.88 -17.55
CA GLU A 293 -14.25 4.07 -17.89
C GLU A 293 -15.07 3.74 -16.63
N HIS A 294 -14.39 3.35 -15.55
CA HIS A 294 -15.00 2.98 -14.28
C HIS A 294 -14.36 3.72 -13.11
N THR A 295 -15.19 4.22 -12.20
CA THR A 295 -14.77 4.76 -10.90
C THR A 295 -15.30 3.90 -9.77
N TRP A 296 -14.41 3.45 -8.89
CA TRP A 296 -14.71 2.60 -7.74
C TRP A 296 -14.54 3.38 -6.45
N LEU A 297 -15.61 3.48 -5.65
CA LEU A 297 -15.59 4.19 -4.37
C LEU A 297 -15.08 3.26 -3.28
N THR A 298 -14.03 3.66 -2.60
CA THR A 298 -13.45 2.96 -1.43
C THR A 298 -13.44 3.85 -0.20
N HIS A 299 -12.93 3.35 0.91
CA HIS A 299 -12.89 4.05 2.21
C HIS A 299 -14.28 4.50 2.67
N LEU A 300 -15.28 3.63 2.46
CA LEU A 300 -16.68 3.89 2.71
C LEU A 300 -17.02 3.76 4.19
N SER A 301 -17.70 4.76 4.75
CA SER A 301 -18.20 4.72 6.11
C SER A 301 -19.62 4.12 6.19
N HIS A 302 -20.07 3.82 7.41
CA HIS A 302 -21.43 3.36 7.68
C HIS A 302 -22.50 4.46 7.60
N SER A 303 -22.12 5.68 7.21
CA SER A 303 -23.04 6.80 6.97
C SER A 303 -23.74 6.72 5.62
N PHE A 304 -23.22 5.95 4.69
CA PHE A 304 -23.90 5.62 3.44
C PHE A 304 -25.00 4.57 3.69
N PRO A 305 -25.99 4.45 2.79
CA PRO A 305 -26.96 3.35 2.83
C PRO A 305 -26.31 1.98 2.62
N VAL A 306 -27.07 0.90 2.84
CA VAL A 306 -26.66 -0.45 2.45
C VAL A 306 -26.29 -0.51 0.97
N HIS A 307 -25.33 -1.36 0.63
CA HIS A 307 -24.64 -1.39 -0.66
C HIS A 307 -25.56 -1.29 -1.87
N GLU A 308 -26.63 -2.09 -1.91
CA GLU A 308 -27.55 -2.09 -3.05
C GLU A 308 -28.31 -0.77 -3.21
N THR A 309 -28.72 -0.15 -2.09
CA THR A 309 -29.40 1.14 -2.11
C THR A 309 -28.43 2.25 -2.53
N PHE A 310 -27.22 2.22 -2.02
CA PHE A 310 -26.18 3.20 -2.35
C PHE A 310 -25.79 3.11 -3.85
N GLN A 311 -25.68 1.90 -4.40
CA GLN A 311 -25.40 1.75 -5.83
C GLN A 311 -26.48 2.37 -6.72
N LYS A 312 -27.76 2.13 -6.40
CA LYS A 312 -28.89 2.74 -7.14
C LYS A 312 -28.90 4.26 -7.02
N GLU A 313 -28.55 4.78 -5.85
CA GLU A 313 -28.42 6.22 -5.62
C GLU A 313 -27.30 6.82 -6.48
N LEU A 314 -26.12 6.19 -6.52
CA LEU A 314 -25.00 6.61 -7.37
C LEU A 314 -25.37 6.61 -8.84
N GLU A 315 -26.04 5.55 -9.34
CA GLU A 315 -26.49 5.46 -10.73
C GLU A 315 -27.41 6.64 -11.08
N ARG A 316 -28.36 6.99 -10.19
CA ARG A 316 -29.24 8.14 -10.36
C ARG A 316 -28.47 9.45 -10.34
N MET A 317 -27.59 9.68 -9.36
CA MET A 317 -26.80 10.92 -9.27
C MET A 317 -25.91 11.11 -10.50
N CYS A 318 -25.26 10.04 -10.97
CA CYS A 318 -24.42 10.10 -12.18
C CYS A 318 -25.23 10.44 -13.43
N GLN A 319 -26.46 9.92 -13.57
CA GLN A 319 -27.36 10.27 -14.68
C GLN A 319 -27.79 11.73 -14.61
N GLU A 320 -28.22 12.19 -13.43
CA GLU A 320 -28.66 13.59 -13.20
C GLU A 320 -27.54 14.62 -13.44
N GLN A 321 -26.30 14.28 -13.08
CA GLN A 321 -25.12 15.13 -13.22
C GLN A 321 -24.35 14.91 -14.53
N HIS A 322 -24.78 13.98 -15.39
CA HIS A 322 -24.13 13.62 -16.65
C HIS A 322 -22.67 13.18 -16.49
N ILE A 323 -22.34 12.45 -15.38
CA ILE A 323 -21.01 11.91 -15.15
C ILE A 323 -20.68 10.86 -16.21
N HIS A 324 -19.53 10.99 -16.88
CA HIS A 324 -19.14 10.11 -17.98
C HIS A 324 -18.66 8.72 -17.51
N SER A 325 -18.07 8.64 -16.32
CA SER A 325 -17.57 7.39 -15.73
C SER A 325 -18.71 6.56 -15.14
N ILE A 326 -18.60 5.23 -15.20
CA ILE A 326 -19.48 4.31 -14.48
C ILE A 326 -19.02 4.26 -13.01
N VAL A 327 -19.72 4.96 -12.12
CA VAL A 327 -19.35 5.05 -10.69
C VAL A 327 -20.08 3.97 -9.89
N ARG A 328 -19.34 3.20 -9.09
CA ARG A 328 -19.88 2.12 -8.24
C ARG A 328 -19.17 2.08 -6.88
N PRO A 329 -19.86 1.65 -5.81
CA PRO A 329 -19.20 1.37 -4.54
C PRO A 329 -18.40 0.06 -4.67
N ALA A 330 -17.15 0.06 -4.29
CA ALA A 330 -16.38 -1.16 -4.15
C ALA A 330 -16.83 -1.96 -2.91
N TYR A 331 -16.49 -3.23 -2.85
CA TYR A 331 -16.72 -4.12 -1.71
C TYR A 331 -15.55 -5.11 -1.57
N ASP A 332 -15.38 -5.66 -0.38
CA ASP A 332 -14.29 -6.58 -0.10
C ASP A 332 -14.42 -7.87 -0.93
N GLY A 333 -13.36 -8.22 -1.63
CA GLY A 333 -13.33 -9.34 -2.57
C GLY A 333 -13.71 -8.98 -4.02
N LEU A 334 -14.11 -7.74 -4.31
CA LEU A 334 -14.33 -7.30 -5.70
C LEU A 334 -13.01 -7.33 -6.48
N VAL A 335 -13.08 -7.87 -7.70
CA VAL A 335 -11.95 -7.93 -8.64
C VAL A 335 -12.24 -7.07 -9.86
N ILE A 336 -11.26 -6.30 -10.32
CA ILE A 336 -11.29 -5.49 -11.53
C ILE A 336 -10.07 -5.77 -12.40
N GLU A 337 -10.26 -5.71 -13.75
CA GLU A 337 -9.21 -6.04 -14.74
C GLU A 337 -9.23 -5.08 -15.92
#